data_e94f3ac3a0968fff94ce1d83d41c289e
#
_entry.id   e94f3ac3a0968fff94ce1d83d41c289e
#
_cell.length_a   1.000
_cell.length_b   1.000
_cell.length_c   1.000
_cell.angle_alpha   90.00
_cell.angle_beta   90.00
_cell.angle_gamma   90.00
#
_symmetry.space_group_name_H-M   'P 1'
#
loop_
_entity.id
_entity.type
_entity.pdbx_description
1 polymer ?
#
loop_
_entity_poly.entity_id
_entity_poly.type
_entity_poly.pdbx_seq_one_letter_code
_entity_poly.pdbx_strand_id
1 'polypeptide(L)' 'MAPVRYRISVRGRLTERLGSAFGGMTLEPAPGQTVLVGEIRDQSHLYGVLDRVRSLGLELISVEPFPADQASD' A
#
# COMPACT_ATOMS: atom_id res chain seq x y z
N MET A 1 14.43 6.36 12.00
CA MET A 1 14.34 6.42 10.54
C MET A 1 13.09 7.16 10.13
N ALA A 2 13.21 8.03 9.15
CA ALA A 2 12.06 8.83 8.72
C ALA A 2 11.05 7.95 7.98
N PRO A 3 9.75 8.20 8.17
CA PRO A 3 8.74 7.47 7.41
C PRO A 3 8.88 7.75 5.93
N VAL A 4 8.58 6.74 5.13
CA VAL A 4 8.60 6.86 3.69
C VAL A 4 7.22 6.49 3.16
N ARG A 5 6.73 7.30 2.23
CA ARG A 5 5.46 7.01 1.60
C ARG A 5 5.65 5.91 0.58
N TYR A 6 4.75 4.94 0.59
CA TYR A 6 4.81 3.83 -0.34
C TYR A 6 3.54 3.75 -1.16
N ARG A 7 3.70 3.23 -2.35
CA ARG A 7 2.60 2.90 -3.24
C ARG A 7 2.65 1.40 -3.49
N ILE A 8 1.62 0.69 -3.08
CA ILE A 8 1.54 -0.76 -3.21
C ILE A 8 0.35 -1.09 -4.08
N SER A 9 0.63 -1.70 -5.24
CA SER A 9 -0.43 -2.04 -6.19
C SER A 9 -0.78 -3.52 -6.06
N VAL A 10 -2.08 -3.79 -5.96
CA VAL A 10 -2.58 -5.16 -5.89
C VAL A 10 -3.64 -5.35 -6.97
N ARG A 11 -3.73 -6.57 -7.50
CA ARG A 11 -4.69 -6.88 -8.54
C ARG A 11 -6.08 -6.97 -7.94
N GLY A 12 -7.05 -6.48 -8.70
CA GLY A 12 -8.43 -6.56 -8.29
C GLY A 12 -8.89 -5.33 -7.55
N ARG A 13 -10.10 -5.40 -7.05
CA ARG A 13 -10.72 -4.27 -6.39
C ARG A 13 -10.92 -4.58 -4.92
N LEU A 14 -10.37 -3.74 -4.07
CA LEU A 14 -10.58 -3.87 -2.63
C LEU A 14 -11.83 -3.12 -2.22
N THR A 15 -12.63 -3.76 -1.37
CA THR A 15 -13.75 -3.07 -0.74
C THR A 15 -13.25 -2.29 0.46
N GLU A 16 -14.05 -1.36 0.94
CA GLU A 16 -13.69 -0.59 2.12
C GLU A 16 -13.44 -1.51 3.33
N ARG A 17 -14.18 -2.61 3.40
CA ARG A 17 -14.04 -3.56 4.49
C ARG A 17 -12.63 -4.17 4.50
N LEU A 18 -12.13 -4.57 3.33
CA LEU A 18 -10.79 -5.12 3.24
C LEU A 18 -9.75 -4.02 3.43
N GLY A 19 -10.05 -2.83 2.93
CA GLY A 19 -9.13 -1.72 3.06
C GLY A 19 -8.88 -1.32 4.50
N SER A 20 -9.86 -1.52 5.39
CA SER A 20 -9.67 -1.16 6.79
C SER A 20 -8.60 -2.01 7.45
N ALA A 21 -8.23 -3.15 6.86
CA ALA A 21 -7.14 -3.97 7.37
C ALA A 21 -5.79 -3.30 7.17
N PHE A 22 -5.73 -2.28 6.33
CA PHE A 22 -4.51 -1.54 6.06
C PHE A 22 -4.63 -0.15 6.69
N GLY A 23 -4.80 -0.12 8.00
CA GLY A 23 -5.01 1.12 8.72
C GLY A 23 -3.97 2.16 8.39
N GLY A 24 -4.39 3.38 8.16
CA GLY A 24 -3.51 4.47 7.83
C GLY A 24 -3.15 4.60 6.37
N MET A 25 -3.61 3.68 5.51
CA MET A 25 -3.34 3.77 4.08
C MET A 25 -4.61 4.14 3.33
N THR A 26 -4.41 4.86 2.24
CA THR A 26 -5.50 5.30 1.37
C THR A 26 -5.62 4.34 0.19
N LEU A 27 -6.85 4.00 -0.17
CA LEU A 27 -7.11 3.15 -1.33
C LEU A 27 -7.41 4.02 -2.53
N GLU A 28 -6.67 3.82 -3.62
CA GLU A 28 -6.91 4.53 -4.86
C GLU A 28 -7.27 3.51 -5.94
N PRO A 29 -8.48 3.57 -6.48
CA PRO A 29 -8.86 2.63 -7.53
C PRO A 29 -8.11 2.91 -8.83
N ALA A 30 -7.83 1.84 -9.56
CA ALA A 30 -7.21 1.93 -10.87
C ALA A 30 -7.80 0.80 -11.71
N PRO A 31 -7.66 0.85 -13.03
CA PRO A 31 -8.24 -0.20 -13.89
C PRO A 31 -7.69 -1.57 -13.53
N GLY A 32 -8.57 -2.45 -13.07
CA GLY A 32 -8.21 -3.82 -12.74
C GLY A 32 -7.35 -3.99 -11.50
N GLN A 33 -7.14 -2.93 -10.73
CA GLN A 33 -6.27 -3.01 -9.57
C GLN A 33 -6.64 -1.95 -8.55
N THR A 34 -6.03 -2.05 -7.39
CA THR A 34 -6.18 -1.04 -6.34
C THR A 34 -4.80 -0.66 -5.87
N VAL A 35 -4.58 0.63 -5.62
CA VAL A 35 -3.30 1.13 -5.15
C VAL A 35 -3.46 1.56 -3.70
N LEU A 36 -2.59 1.02 -2.85
CA LEU A 36 -2.54 1.40 -1.44
C LEU A 36 -1.45 2.44 -1.27
N VAL A 37 -1.80 3.61 -0.76
CA VAL A 37 -0.84 4.70 -0.59
C VAL A 37 -0.82 5.11 0.87
N GLY A 38 0.36 5.19 1.45
CA GLY A 38 0.47 5.61 2.83
C GLY A 38 1.90 5.59 3.33
N GLU A 39 2.09 6.08 4.54
CA GLU A 39 3.40 6.13 5.15
C GLU A 39 3.76 4.81 5.79
N ILE A 40 4.98 4.37 5.53
CA ILE A 40 5.54 3.17 6.13
C ILE A 40 6.63 3.63 7.08
N ARG A 41 6.53 3.25 8.35
CA ARG A 41 7.43 3.74 9.39
C ARG A 41 8.79 3.06 9.35
N ASP A 42 8.81 1.78 9.05
CA ASP A 42 10.04 1.01 9.04
C ASP A 42 9.81 -0.28 8.26
N GLN A 43 10.84 -1.12 8.18
CA GLN A 43 10.76 -2.36 7.42
C GLN A 43 9.74 -3.32 8.01
N SER A 44 9.65 -3.39 9.32
CA SER A 44 8.67 -4.27 9.95
C SER A 44 7.26 -3.89 9.57
N HIS A 45 6.99 -2.59 9.51
CA HIS A 45 5.69 -2.10 9.10
C HIS A 45 5.40 -2.51 7.65
N LEU A 46 6.39 -2.34 6.77
CA LEU A 46 6.23 -2.71 5.37
C LEU A 46 5.93 -4.20 5.21
N TYR A 47 6.71 -5.03 5.89
CA TYR A 47 6.50 -6.47 5.80
C TYR A 47 5.15 -6.87 6.38
N GLY A 48 4.69 -6.18 7.42
CA GLY A 48 3.37 -6.43 7.97
C GLY A 48 2.27 -6.14 6.96
N VAL A 49 2.41 -5.05 6.21
CA VAL A 49 1.44 -4.70 5.18
C VAL A 49 1.45 -5.75 4.06
N LEU A 50 2.64 -6.15 3.62
CA LEU A 50 2.76 -7.14 2.56
C LEU A 50 2.24 -8.50 2.99
N ASP A 51 2.47 -8.86 4.25
CA ASP A 51 1.94 -10.11 4.79
C ASP A 51 0.42 -10.07 4.81
N ARG A 52 -0.16 -8.92 5.11
CA ARG A 52 -1.60 -8.77 5.10
C ARG A 52 -2.16 -8.94 3.69
N VAL A 53 -1.46 -8.37 2.69
CA VAL A 53 -1.83 -8.55 1.30
C VAL A 53 -1.90 -10.05 0.97
N ARG A 54 -0.88 -10.78 1.37
CA ARG A 54 -0.81 -12.21 1.12
C ARG A 54 -1.93 -12.96 1.86
N SER A 55 -2.16 -12.60 3.12
CA SER A 55 -3.17 -13.27 3.95
C SER A 55 -4.57 -13.11 3.40
N LEU A 56 -4.84 -11.99 2.75
CA LEU A 56 -6.14 -11.72 2.17
C LEU A 56 -6.30 -12.33 0.78
N GLY A 57 -5.27 -13.02 0.29
CA GLY A 57 -5.34 -13.65 -1.02
C GLY A 57 -5.21 -12.68 -2.18
N LEU A 58 -4.69 -11.49 -1.93
CA LEU A 58 -4.52 -10.50 -2.98
C LEU A 58 -3.22 -10.75 -3.73
N GLU A 59 -3.25 -10.46 -5.02
CA GLU A 59 -2.06 -10.61 -5.85
C GLU A 59 -1.30 -9.29 -5.89
N LEU A 60 -0.06 -9.32 -5.41
CA LEU A 60 0.79 -8.14 -5.38
C LEU A 60 1.32 -7.85 -6.78
N ILE A 61 1.17 -6.62 -7.23
CA ILE A 61 1.68 -6.19 -8.52
C ILE A 61 3.00 -5.44 -8.37
N SER A 62 3.04 -4.46 -7.47
CA SER A 62 4.26 -3.69 -7.29
C SER A 62 4.29 -3.04 -5.92
N VAL A 63 5.51 -2.72 -5.47
CA VAL A 63 5.76 -2.01 -4.23
C VAL A 63 6.81 -0.96 -4.55
N GLU A 64 6.47 0.32 -4.36
CA GLU A 64 7.37 1.40 -4.72
C GLU A 64 7.42 2.45 -3.61
N PRO A 65 8.62 2.87 -3.23
CA PRO A 65 8.71 4.01 -2.34
C PRO A 65 8.29 5.28 -3.07
N PHE A 66 7.74 6.20 -2.32
CA PHE A 66 7.18 7.42 -2.90
C PHE A 66 7.51 8.57 -1.96
N PRO A 67 8.79 8.97 -1.91
CA PRO A 67 9.20 10.03 -0.98
C PRO A 67 8.52 11.35 -1.28
N ALA A 68 8.20 12.08 -0.21
CA ALA A 68 7.48 13.35 -0.35
C ALA A 68 8.26 14.38 -1.16
N ASP A 69 9.58 14.39 -1.02
CA ASP A 69 10.39 15.37 -1.74
C ASP A 69 10.42 15.13 -3.23
N GLN A 70 10.16 13.90 -3.68
CA GLN A 70 10.03 13.65 -5.10
C GLN A 70 8.73 14.24 -5.64
N ALA A 71 7.71 14.25 -4.83
CA ALA A 71 6.43 14.78 -5.25
C ALA A 71 6.44 16.29 -5.42
N SER A 72 7.39 16.95 -4.82
CA SER A 72 7.46 18.41 -4.90
C SER A 72 8.20 18.91 -6.13
N ASP A 73 8.78 18.04 -6.87
CA ASP A 73 9.54 18.44 -8.09
C ASP A 73 8.62 18.64 -9.32
#